data_b90f200ffb866ddfadcdcac044e795cf
#
_entry.id   b90f200ffb866ddfadcdcac044e795cf
#
_cell.length_a   1.000
_cell.length_b   1.000
_cell.length_c   1.000
_cell.angle_alpha   90.00
_cell.angle_beta   90.00
_cell.angle_gamma   90.00
#
_symmetry.space_group_name_H-M   'P 1'
#
loop_
_entity.id
_entity.type
_entity.pdbx_description
1 polymer ?
#
loop_
_entity_poly.entity_id
_entity_poly.type
_entity_poly.pdbx_seq_one_letter_code
_entity_poly.pdbx_strand_id
1 'polypeptide(L)'
;MLTELEIKIGQGAKPGEGGQLPAPKVTVEIAAARGGTPGVELVSPPPHHDTYSIEDLAQLIHDCKAARVRVIVKLVSSEGIGTIAVGVAKAGADVINVAGNTGGTGAASVTSLRYAGRAAEIGLAEVHQALCAHGLRDKVVLRASGAHQTGRDVVVSALLGADSFEFGTAALMMMGCVMAKNCNIKCPAGLTTNPELFDGDPRAMAQYLLNVAHDVREILADLALGDLRAARGRTDLLVGIDHPAIVGRLDTAPLLARVDGEVITDPVYLEADFSVDDSLLTQVRESLFDAGATSVVTTPTILGNRNKSVGAQLAVDIERVLNHTAPDDPASEHIDLAPTVYVDERGRRYLAPDSVTIPTSGSAGLSYGAFCNDGLRLEHTGTCNDGVGKSMSGGAVVVRSPGGGSPAEGGNVLVGNFALFGAPVDACSSKVKPETASPYAIRVPPQWSRASASSVVNT
;
A
#
# COMPACT_ATOMS: atom_id res chain seq x y z
N MET A 1 -13.51 7.85 2.81
CA MET A 1 -12.10 7.99 3.26
C MET A 1 -11.42 6.63 3.11
N LEU A 2 -10.19 6.58 2.59
CA LEU A 2 -9.42 5.33 2.47
C LEU A 2 -9.12 4.79 3.88
N THR A 3 -9.41 3.52 4.13
CA THR A 3 -9.20 2.88 5.43
C THR A 3 -8.10 1.82 5.41
N GLU A 4 -7.85 1.23 4.24
CA GLU A 4 -6.83 0.21 4.02
C GLU A 4 -6.08 0.49 2.71
N LEU A 5 -4.78 0.16 2.67
CA LEU A 5 -3.92 0.21 1.49
C LEU A 5 -3.22 -1.11 1.32
N GLU A 6 -3.30 -1.72 0.13
CA GLU A 6 -2.66 -3.00 -0.16
C GLU A 6 -1.36 -2.82 -0.95
N ILE A 7 -0.27 -3.32 -0.39
CA ILE A 7 1.01 -3.53 -1.08
C ILE A 7 0.96 -4.91 -1.73
N LYS A 8 0.92 -4.94 -3.06
CA LYS A 8 0.84 -6.18 -3.82
C LYS A 8 2.23 -6.64 -4.24
N ILE A 9 2.75 -7.67 -3.58
CA ILE A 9 4.06 -8.25 -3.93
C ILE A 9 3.95 -9.14 -5.17
N GLY A 10 2.81 -9.80 -5.36
CA GLY A 10 2.62 -10.68 -6.52
C GLY A 10 1.17 -11.13 -6.69
N GLN A 11 0.94 -11.98 -7.68
CA GLN A 11 -0.36 -12.59 -7.98
C GLN A 11 -0.24 -14.11 -7.90
N GLY A 12 -1.16 -14.76 -7.20
CA GLY A 12 -1.14 -16.21 -7.03
C GLY A 12 -1.30 -16.99 -8.33
N ALA A 13 -2.07 -16.47 -9.28
CA ALA A 13 -2.28 -17.12 -10.58
C ALA A 13 -1.04 -17.10 -11.49
N LYS A 14 -0.12 -16.18 -11.28
CA LYS A 14 1.12 -16.06 -12.07
C LYS A 14 2.28 -15.55 -11.20
N PRO A 15 2.76 -16.37 -10.25
CA PRO A 15 3.88 -16.00 -9.40
C PRO A 15 5.12 -15.64 -10.23
N GLY A 16 5.80 -14.58 -9.84
CA GLY A 16 7.02 -14.12 -10.50
C GLY A 16 6.83 -13.42 -11.84
N GLU A 17 5.61 -13.35 -12.38
CA GLU A 17 5.29 -12.55 -13.55
C GLU A 17 4.76 -11.18 -13.14
N GLY A 18 5.11 -10.13 -13.87
CA GLY A 18 4.60 -8.78 -13.64
C GLY A 18 3.12 -8.63 -13.99
N GLY A 19 2.55 -7.51 -13.58
CA GLY A 19 1.21 -7.12 -14.00
C GLY A 19 1.19 -6.79 -15.49
N GLN A 20 0.16 -7.25 -16.20
CA GLN A 20 -0.04 -6.95 -17.61
C GLN A 20 -1.41 -6.33 -17.81
N LEU A 21 -1.46 -5.17 -18.46
CA LEU A 21 -2.68 -4.54 -18.93
C LEU A 21 -2.64 -4.52 -20.46
N PRO A 22 -3.43 -5.37 -21.15
CA PRO A 22 -3.43 -5.45 -22.61
C PRO A 22 -3.83 -4.12 -23.25
N ALA A 23 -3.30 -3.84 -24.44
CA ALA A 23 -3.55 -2.62 -25.20
C ALA A 23 -5.03 -2.20 -25.30
N PRO A 24 -6.01 -3.12 -25.55
CA PRO A 24 -7.43 -2.74 -25.61
C PRO A 24 -8.03 -2.24 -24.27
N LYS A 25 -7.36 -2.50 -23.14
CA LYS A 25 -7.76 -2.03 -21.80
C LYS A 25 -7.14 -0.69 -21.42
N VAL A 26 -6.17 -0.22 -22.19
CA VAL A 26 -5.50 1.07 -21.91
C VAL A 26 -6.31 2.18 -22.60
N THR A 27 -7.39 2.59 -21.97
CA THR A 27 -8.19 3.75 -22.38
C THR A 27 -7.43 5.04 -22.12
N VAL A 28 -7.97 6.18 -22.60
CA VAL A 28 -7.37 7.49 -22.34
C VAL A 28 -7.26 7.78 -20.85
N GLU A 29 -8.30 7.44 -20.07
CA GLU A 29 -8.35 7.66 -18.63
C GLU A 29 -7.33 6.76 -17.90
N ILE A 30 -7.23 5.49 -18.28
CA ILE A 30 -6.27 4.56 -17.70
C ILE A 30 -4.85 4.95 -18.04
N ALA A 31 -4.60 5.35 -19.29
CA ALA A 31 -3.30 5.85 -19.71
C ALA A 31 -2.90 7.10 -18.91
N ALA A 32 -3.81 8.05 -18.75
CA ALA A 32 -3.58 9.25 -17.95
C ALA A 32 -3.29 8.92 -16.48
N ALA A 33 -4.03 7.97 -15.88
CA ALA A 33 -3.85 7.56 -14.48
C ALA A 33 -2.56 6.76 -14.23
N ARG A 34 -2.03 6.09 -15.27
CA ARG A 34 -0.85 5.20 -15.14
C ARG A 34 0.39 5.68 -15.89
N GLY A 35 0.35 6.86 -16.44
CA GLY A 35 1.48 7.44 -17.18
C GLY A 35 1.84 6.72 -18.48
N GLY A 36 0.84 6.13 -19.13
CA GLY A 36 1.04 5.40 -20.36
C GLY A 36 0.47 6.12 -21.60
N THR A 37 0.57 5.43 -22.74
CA THR A 37 -0.05 5.87 -24.00
C THR A 37 -1.33 5.07 -24.25
N PRO A 38 -2.46 5.70 -24.59
CA PRO A 38 -3.69 4.99 -24.92
C PRO A 38 -3.48 3.96 -26.04
N GLY A 39 -4.02 2.75 -25.83
CA GLY A 39 -3.90 1.66 -26.79
C GLY A 39 -2.53 0.97 -26.85
N VAL A 40 -1.62 1.31 -25.96
CA VAL A 40 -0.32 0.63 -25.80
C VAL A 40 -0.36 -0.22 -24.52
N GLU A 41 0.09 -1.47 -24.63
CA GLU A 41 0.16 -2.40 -23.50
C GLU A 41 1.04 -1.83 -22.37
N LEU A 42 0.58 -2.00 -21.13
CA LEU A 42 1.34 -1.66 -19.93
C LEU A 42 1.76 -2.94 -19.21
N VAL A 43 3.06 -3.06 -18.94
CA VAL A 43 3.63 -4.15 -18.16
C VAL A 43 4.35 -3.57 -16.95
N SER A 44 3.97 -4.02 -15.77
CA SER A 44 4.68 -3.67 -14.53
C SER A 44 5.61 -4.81 -14.12
N PRO A 45 6.81 -4.52 -13.58
CA PRO A 45 7.73 -5.56 -13.12
C PRO A 45 7.14 -6.34 -11.93
N PRO A 46 7.57 -7.61 -11.72
CA PRO A 46 7.09 -8.43 -10.61
C PRO A 46 7.35 -7.82 -9.23
N PRO A 47 8.58 -7.44 -8.86
CA PRO A 47 8.85 -6.69 -7.64
C PRO A 47 8.70 -5.18 -7.88
N HIS A 48 8.45 -4.43 -6.83
CA HIS A 48 8.66 -2.99 -6.85
C HIS A 48 10.17 -2.72 -6.99
N HIS A 49 10.54 -1.74 -7.79
CA HIS A 49 11.96 -1.43 -8.05
C HIS A 49 12.74 -0.91 -6.84
N ASP A 50 12.07 -0.53 -5.77
CA ASP A 50 12.65 -0.06 -4.51
C ASP A 50 12.48 -1.08 -3.36
N THR A 51 12.05 -2.31 -3.65
CA THR A 51 11.76 -3.32 -2.63
C THR A 51 12.41 -4.66 -3.01
N TYR A 52 13.58 -4.92 -2.46
CA TYR A 52 14.38 -6.13 -2.73
C TYR A 52 14.62 -6.98 -1.47
N SER A 53 14.26 -6.49 -0.30
CA SER A 53 14.41 -7.17 0.99
C SER A 53 13.18 -6.94 1.87
N ILE A 54 13.13 -7.66 3.00
CA ILE A 54 12.07 -7.45 4.00
C ILE A 54 12.21 -6.07 4.67
N GLU A 55 13.42 -5.56 4.77
CA GLU A 55 13.73 -4.23 5.31
C GLU A 55 13.22 -3.12 4.39
N ASP A 56 13.36 -3.27 3.07
CA ASP A 56 12.78 -2.34 2.09
C ASP A 56 11.25 -2.35 2.17
N LEU A 57 10.66 -3.55 2.31
CA LEU A 57 9.22 -3.69 2.51
C LEU A 57 8.77 -3.04 3.83
N ALA A 58 9.55 -3.18 4.90
CA ALA A 58 9.26 -2.54 6.18
C ALA A 58 9.26 -1.02 6.05
N GLN A 59 10.17 -0.45 5.26
CA GLN A 59 10.17 0.97 4.96
C GLN A 59 8.94 1.37 4.13
N LEU A 60 8.56 0.60 3.13
CA LEU A 60 7.35 0.86 2.34
C LEU A 60 6.08 0.78 3.19
N ILE A 61 5.99 -0.18 4.11
CA ILE A 61 4.90 -0.27 5.09
C ILE A 61 4.85 1.00 5.95
N HIS A 62 6.00 1.44 6.46
CA HIS A 62 6.09 2.66 7.27
C HIS A 62 5.63 3.89 6.46
N ASP A 63 6.12 4.06 5.22
CA ASP A 63 5.70 5.15 4.34
C ASP A 63 4.17 5.14 4.11
N CYS A 64 3.59 3.96 3.85
CA CYS A 64 2.14 3.83 3.67
C CYS A 64 1.34 4.17 4.92
N LYS A 65 1.87 3.87 6.11
CA LYS A 65 1.22 4.21 7.40
C LYS A 65 1.16 5.72 7.66
N ALA A 66 2.01 6.51 7.01
CA ALA A 66 1.89 7.97 7.01
C ALA A 66 0.51 8.45 6.54
N ALA A 67 -0.18 7.66 5.71
CA ALA A 67 -1.56 7.93 5.31
C ALA A 67 -2.62 7.57 6.37
N ARG A 68 -2.23 7.23 7.61
CA ARG A 68 -3.14 6.82 8.72
C ARG A 68 -4.14 5.74 8.31
N VAL A 69 -3.67 4.76 7.54
CA VAL A 69 -4.44 3.61 7.05
C VAL A 69 -3.85 2.30 7.56
N ARG A 70 -4.66 1.25 7.56
CA ARG A 70 -4.15 -0.11 7.75
C ARG A 70 -3.41 -0.55 6.49
N VAL A 71 -2.27 -1.19 6.67
CA VAL A 71 -1.46 -1.66 5.55
C VAL A 71 -1.61 -3.17 5.40
N ILE A 72 -2.06 -3.58 4.22
CA ILE A 72 -2.18 -4.96 3.80
C ILE A 72 -0.96 -5.31 2.97
N VAL A 73 -0.36 -6.47 3.20
CA VAL A 73 0.66 -7.03 2.30
C VAL A 73 0.12 -8.30 1.66
N LYS A 74 -0.01 -8.29 0.33
CA LYS A 74 -0.46 -9.44 -0.44
C LYS A 74 0.71 -10.32 -0.84
N LEU A 75 0.70 -11.55 -0.33
CA LEU A 75 1.67 -12.59 -0.60
C LEU A 75 1.06 -13.67 -1.51
N VAL A 76 1.93 -14.37 -2.21
CA VAL A 76 1.55 -15.48 -3.08
C VAL A 76 1.75 -16.80 -2.34
N SER A 77 0.78 -17.71 -2.42
CA SER A 77 0.94 -19.08 -1.95
C SER A 77 2.05 -19.79 -2.74
N SER A 78 3.28 -19.66 -2.26
CA SER A 78 4.49 -20.26 -2.81
C SER A 78 5.26 -20.99 -1.70
N GLU A 79 6.27 -21.75 -2.06
CA GLU A 79 7.14 -22.41 -1.09
C GLU A 79 7.84 -21.34 -0.22
N GLY A 80 7.88 -21.56 1.10
CA GLY A 80 8.50 -20.64 2.06
C GLY A 80 7.67 -19.41 2.43
N ILE A 81 6.40 -19.35 2.00
CA ILE A 81 5.53 -18.20 2.32
C ILE A 81 5.40 -17.96 3.83
N GLY A 82 5.47 -19.00 4.64
CA GLY A 82 5.42 -18.87 6.10
C GLY A 82 6.56 -18.02 6.65
N THR A 83 7.80 -18.25 6.18
CA THR A 83 8.96 -17.44 6.55
C THR A 83 8.81 -16.00 6.12
N ILE A 84 8.35 -15.78 4.89
CA ILE A 84 8.08 -14.44 4.36
C ILE A 84 7.02 -13.73 5.21
N ALA A 85 5.93 -14.41 5.55
CA ALA A 85 4.85 -13.86 6.36
C ALA A 85 5.31 -13.45 7.78
N VAL A 86 6.20 -14.22 8.41
CA VAL A 86 6.83 -13.86 9.68
C VAL A 86 7.62 -12.55 9.53
N GLY A 87 8.41 -12.41 8.46
CA GLY A 87 9.12 -11.17 8.16
C GLY A 87 8.18 -9.98 7.94
N VAL A 88 7.10 -10.17 7.17
CA VAL A 88 6.08 -9.15 6.90
C VAL A 88 5.35 -8.72 8.19
N ALA A 89 5.01 -9.66 9.06
CA ALA A 89 4.42 -9.35 10.36
C ALA A 89 5.39 -8.53 11.22
N LYS A 90 6.66 -8.93 11.32
CA LYS A 90 7.70 -8.16 12.04
C LYS A 90 7.91 -6.78 11.45
N ALA A 91 7.77 -6.63 10.14
CA ALA A 91 7.85 -5.35 9.43
C ALA A 91 6.70 -4.38 9.74
N GLY A 92 5.69 -4.81 10.50
CA GLY A 92 4.60 -3.96 10.97
C GLY A 92 3.37 -3.93 10.05
N ALA A 93 3.17 -4.91 9.17
CA ALA A 93 1.93 -5.05 8.41
C ALA A 93 0.74 -5.30 9.36
N ASP A 94 -0.42 -4.72 9.04
CA ASP A 94 -1.65 -4.94 9.81
C ASP A 94 -2.42 -6.17 9.31
N VAL A 95 -2.33 -6.44 8.00
CA VAL A 95 -3.01 -7.56 7.35
C VAL A 95 -2.04 -8.27 6.40
N ILE A 96 -2.03 -9.60 6.45
CA ILE A 96 -1.35 -10.43 5.46
C ILE A 96 -2.42 -11.10 4.60
N ASN A 97 -2.41 -10.84 3.29
CA ASN A 97 -3.33 -11.42 2.33
C ASN A 97 -2.64 -12.57 1.58
N VAL A 98 -3.10 -13.79 1.76
CA VAL A 98 -2.56 -14.98 1.10
C VAL A 98 -3.37 -15.28 -0.16
N ALA A 99 -2.75 -15.11 -1.33
CA ALA A 99 -3.37 -15.34 -2.63
C ALA A 99 -2.98 -16.69 -3.21
N GLY A 100 -4.00 -17.49 -3.56
CA GLY A 100 -3.84 -18.78 -4.25
C GLY A 100 -3.79 -18.66 -5.77
N ASN A 101 -3.56 -19.79 -6.45
CA ASN A 101 -3.40 -19.89 -7.91
C ASN A 101 -4.70 -19.67 -8.69
N THR A 102 -5.87 -19.72 -8.06
CA THR A 102 -7.18 -19.59 -8.72
C THR A 102 -7.65 -18.15 -8.87
N GLY A 103 -6.92 -17.19 -8.29
CA GLY A 103 -7.31 -15.77 -8.27
C GLY A 103 -6.75 -14.99 -9.44
N GLY A 104 -7.61 -14.17 -10.06
CA GLY A 104 -7.27 -12.81 -10.41
C GLY A 104 -6.78 -12.44 -11.77
N THR A 105 -6.60 -13.29 -12.78
CA THR A 105 -6.27 -12.72 -14.09
C THR A 105 -6.75 -13.58 -15.27
N GLY A 106 -7.52 -12.96 -16.18
CA GLY A 106 -7.81 -13.52 -17.49
C GLY A 106 -6.78 -13.13 -18.56
N ALA A 107 -5.74 -12.38 -18.18
CA ALA A 107 -4.73 -11.83 -19.08
C ALA A 107 -3.40 -12.61 -19.08
N ALA A 108 -3.25 -13.60 -18.21
CA ALA A 108 -2.05 -14.44 -18.18
C ALA A 108 -2.05 -15.49 -19.29
N SER A 109 -0.86 -15.97 -19.66
CA SER A 109 -0.71 -17.10 -20.57
C SER A 109 -1.41 -18.35 -20.01
N VAL A 110 -1.91 -19.23 -20.88
CA VAL A 110 -2.60 -20.48 -20.47
C VAL A 110 -1.67 -21.37 -19.64
N THR A 111 -0.37 -21.37 -19.93
CA THR A 111 0.65 -22.11 -19.18
C THR A 111 0.73 -21.63 -17.73
N SER A 112 0.80 -20.33 -17.50
CA SER A 112 0.82 -19.74 -16.15
C SER A 112 -0.47 -20.06 -15.39
N LEU A 113 -1.64 -19.88 -16.03
CA LEU A 113 -2.94 -20.14 -15.40
C LEU A 113 -3.16 -21.61 -14.99
N ARG A 114 -2.53 -22.55 -15.69
CA ARG A 114 -2.70 -23.97 -15.44
C ARG A 114 -1.65 -24.58 -14.51
N TYR A 115 -0.43 -24.06 -14.54
CA TYR A 115 0.72 -24.76 -13.98
C TYR A 115 1.52 -23.92 -12.97
N ALA A 116 1.30 -22.61 -12.90
CA ALA A 116 1.95 -21.77 -11.93
C ALA A 116 1.09 -21.58 -10.66
N GLY A 117 1.75 -21.37 -9.52
CA GLY A 117 1.10 -21.13 -8.24
C GLY A 117 0.63 -22.39 -7.51
N ARG A 118 0.31 -22.23 -6.22
CA ARG A 118 -0.23 -23.26 -5.33
C ARG A 118 -1.65 -22.87 -4.88
N ALA A 119 -2.42 -23.86 -4.42
CA ALA A 119 -3.71 -23.63 -3.78
C ALA A 119 -3.56 -22.69 -2.57
N ALA A 120 -4.56 -21.84 -2.35
CA ALA A 120 -4.57 -20.89 -1.26
C ALA A 120 -4.49 -21.57 0.11
N GLU A 121 -5.15 -22.70 0.25
CA GLU A 121 -5.24 -23.48 1.48
C GLU A 121 -3.87 -23.93 1.98
N ILE A 122 -2.97 -24.30 1.06
CA ILE A 122 -1.59 -24.71 1.41
C ILE A 122 -0.83 -23.53 1.99
N GLY A 123 -0.84 -22.38 1.30
CA GLY A 123 -0.15 -21.18 1.77
C GLY A 123 -0.77 -20.62 3.05
N LEU A 124 -2.09 -20.69 3.18
CA LEU A 124 -2.80 -20.22 4.36
C LEU A 124 -2.43 -21.01 5.61
N ALA A 125 -2.43 -22.35 5.53
CA ALA A 125 -2.02 -23.22 6.63
C ALA A 125 -0.55 -22.98 7.02
N GLU A 126 0.35 -22.88 6.03
CA GLU A 126 1.77 -22.61 6.26
C GLU A 126 1.98 -21.26 6.97
N VAL A 127 1.30 -20.21 6.53
CA VAL A 127 1.39 -18.87 7.15
C VAL A 127 0.83 -18.86 8.55
N HIS A 128 -0.35 -19.46 8.77
CA HIS A 128 -0.96 -19.55 10.08
C HIS A 128 -0.03 -20.25 11.08
N GLN A 129 0.48 -21.42 10.72
CA GLN A 129 1.40 -22.22 11.55
C GLN A 129 2.69 -21.45 11.86
N ALA A 130 3.30 -20.82 10.83
CA ALA A 130 4.52 -20.04 11.00
C ALA A 130 4.32 -18.85 11.94
N LEU A 131 3.22 -18.11 11.81
CA LEU A 131 2.88 -16.98 12.67
C LEU A 131 2.62 -17.45 14.12
N CYS A 132 1.94 -18.58 14.31
CA CYS A 132 1.74 -19.18 15.63
C CYS A 132 3.08 -19.56 16.28
N ALA A 133 3.94 -20.29 15.56
CA ALA A 133 5.24 -20.73 16.05
C ALA A 133 6.18 -19.56 16.43
N HIS A 134 5.95 -18.37 15.88
CA HIS A 134 6.75 -17.18 16.19
C HIS A 134 6.04 -16.16 17.10
N GLY A 135 4.88 -16.51 17.70
CA GLY A 135 4.14 -15.61 18.59
C GLY A 135 3.60 -14.34 17.93
N LEU A 136 3.45 -14.35 16.60
CA LEU A 136 3.03 -13.18 15.81
C LEU A 136 1.58 -13.28 15.32
N ARG A 137 0.91 -14.41 15.54
CA ARG A 137 -0.42 -14.65 14.94
C ARG A 137 -1.46 -13.62 15.34
N ASP A 138 -1.41 -13.11 16.56
CA ASP A 138 -2.35 -12.10 17.06
C ASP A 138 -1.96 -10.66 16.74
N LYS A 139 -0.79 -10.45 16.14
CA LYS A 139 -0.33 -9.12 15.69
C LYS A 139 -0.90 -8.71 14.34
N VAL A 140 -1.37 -9.67 13.53
CA VAL A 140 -1.85 -9.43 12.16
C VAL A 140 -3.19 -10.12 11.90
N VAL A 141 -3.99 -9.51 11.03
CA VAL A 141 -5.16 -10.17 10.44
C VAL A 141 -4.68 -11.01 9.25
N LEU A 142 -5.05 -12.29 9.23
CA LEU A 142 -4.76 -13.17 8.10
C LEU A 142 -5.97 -13.19 7.16
N ARG A 143 -5.76 -12.72 5.92
CA ARG A 143 -6.79 -12.67 4.88
C ARG A 143 -6.54 -13.79 3.86
N ALA A 144 -7.58 -14.52 3.50
CA ALA A 144 -7.53 -15.54 2.46
C ALA A 144 -8.11 -15.02 1.15
N SER A 145 -7.38 -15.23 0.04
CA SER A 145 -7.79 -14.90 -1.31
C SER A 145 -7.55 -16.10 -2.22
N GLY A 146 -8.62 -16.79 -2.61
CA GLY A 146 -8.48 -17.98 -3.43
C GLY A 146 -9.81 -18.62 -3.79
N ALA A 147 -10.54 -18.03 -4.74
CA ALA A 147 -11.75 -18.61 -5.34
C ALA A 147 -12.89 -18.92 -4.35
N HIS A 148 -13.04 -18.18 -3.27
CA HIS A 148 -14.21 -18.33 -2.39
C HIS A 148 -15.51 -18.11 -3.16
N GLN A 149 -16.42 -19.06 -3.05
CA GLN A 149 -17.71 -19.07 -3.75
C GLN A 149 -18.87 -19.39 -2.81
N THR A 150 -18.65 -20.14 -1.74
CA THR A 150 -19.68 -20.64 -0.82
C THR A 150 -19.30 -20.38 0.62
N GLY A 151 -20.26 -20.52 1.52
CA GLY A 151 -19.99 -20.46 2.96
C GLY A 151 -19.03 -21.57 3.42
N ARG A 152 -19.05 -22.73 2.75
CA ARG A 152 -18.09 -23.81 3.03
C ARG A 152 -16.64 -23.38 2.77
N ASP A 153 -16.37 -22.69 1.64
CA ASP A 153 -15.01 -22.21 1.34
C ASP A 153 -14.51 -21.25 2.41
N VAL A 154 -15.39 -20.38 2.91
CA VAL A 154 -15.12 -19.44 3.99
C VAL A 154 -14.77 -20.19 5.28
N VAL A 155 -15.60 -21.18 5.68
CA VAL A 155 -15.37 -21.93 6.91
C VAL A 155 -14.10 -22.77 6.83
N VAL A 156 -13.83 -23.44 5.69
CA VAL A 156 -12.58 -24.18 5.48
C VAL A 156 -11.37 -23.25 5.63
N SER A 157 -11.40 -22.08 5.02
CA SER A 157 -10.31 -21.09 5.15
C SER A 157 -10.16 -20.60 6.59
N ALA A 158 -11.27 -20.42 7.34
CA ALA A 158 -11.21 -20.06 8.77
C ALA A 158 -10.58 -21.18 9.59
N LEU A 159 -10.97 -22.45 9.36
CA LEU A 159 -10.40 -23.61 10.02
C LEU A 159 -8.90 -23.76 9.74
N LEU A 160 -8.41 -23.31 8.59
CA LEU A 160 -6.98 -23.24 8.23
C LEU A 160 -6.29 -21.98 8.76
N GLY A 161 -7.00 -21.07 9.42
CA GLY A 161 -6.43 -19.96 10.16
C GLY A 161 -6.77 -18.55 9.64
N ALA A 162 -7.64 -18.38 8.63
CA ALA A 162 -8.02 -17.06 8.15
C ALA A 162 -8.96 -16.31 9.11
N ASP A 163 -8.82 -14.99 9.15
CA ASP A 163 -9.73 -14.06 9.86
C ASP A 163 -10.70 -13.34 8.92
N SER A 164 -10.30 -13.15 7.64
CA SER A 164 -11.08 -12.43 6.64
C SER A 164 -10.90 -13.05 5.24
N PHE A 165 -11.82 -12.73 4.32
CA PHE A 165 -11.95 -13.46 3.07
C PHE A 165 -12.18 -12.50 1.91
N GLU A 166 -11.52 -12.74 0.77
CA GLU A 166 -11.71 -11.99 -0.47
C GLU A 166 -12.56 -12.77 -1.48
N PHE A 167 -13.47 -12.05 -2.14
CA PHE A 167 -14.29 -12.56 -3.23
C PHE A 167 -13.97 -11.77 -4.50
N GLY A 168 -13.37 -12.42 -5.49
CA GLY A 168 -13.05 -11.83 -6.79
C GLY A 168 -13.99 -12.30 -7.87
N THR A 169 -13.77 -13.51 -8.40
CA THR A 169 -14.52 -14.08 -9.52
C THR A 169 -16.01 -14.21 -9.22
N ALA A 170 -16.39 -14.63 -8.01
CA ALA A 170 -17.79 -14.73 -7.62
C ALA A 170 -18.50 -13.37 -7.68
N ALA A 171 -17.83 -12.31 -7.20
CA ALA A 171 -18.33 -10.94 -7.32
C ALA A 171 -18.53 -10.53 -8.78
N LEU A 172 -17.56 -10.80 -9.65
CA LEU A 172 -17.70 -10.51 -11.08
C LEU A 172 -18.87 -11.27 -11.72
N MET A 173 -19.08 -12.54 -11.35
CA MET A 173 -20.19 -13.34 -11.85
C MET A 173 -21.55 -12.78 -11.43
N MET A 174 -21.67 -12.30 -10.20
CA MET A 174 -22.89 -11.63 -9.71
C MET A 174 -23.17 -10.31 -10.44
N MET A 175 -22.14 -9.69 -10.97
CA MET A 175 -22.24 -8.47 -11.78
C MET A 175 -22.38 -8.76 -13.30
N GLY A 176 -22.64 -10.01 -13.69
CA GLY A 176 -22.93 -10.39 -15.07
C GLY A 176 -21.76 -10.97 -15.86
N CYS A 177 -20.62 -11.31 -15.23
CA CYS A 177 -19.51 -11.95 -15.93
C CYS A 177 -19.93 -13.32 -16.47
N VAL A 178 -19.74 -13.56 -17.76
CA VAL A 178 -20.07 -14.82 -18.42
C VAL A 178 -18.93 -15.84 -18.45
N MET A 179 -17.85 -15.59 -17.72
CA MET A 179 -16.67 -16.47 -17.59
C MET A 179 -16.07 -16.92 -18.93
N ALA A 180 -16.14 -16.07 -19.95
CA ALA A 180 -15.59 -16.38 -21.28
C ALA A 180 -14.06 -16.58 -21.27
N LYS A 181 -13.38 -16.24 -20.17
CA LYS A 181 -11.92 -16.34 -19.96
C LYS A 181 -11.08 -15.66 -21.04
N ASN A 182 -11.68 -14.74 -21.79
CA ASN A 182 -11.05 -13.98 -22.86
C ASN A 182 -11.13 -12.48 -22.53
N CYS A 183 -10.51 -12.12 -21.42
CA CYS A 183 -10.53 -10.75 -20.90
C CYS A 183 -9.61 -9.78 -21.67
N ASN A 184 -8.90 -10.25 -22.71
CA ASN A 184 -8.02 -9.46 -23.56
C ASN A 184 -8.74 -8.81 -24.73
N ILE A 185 -9.95 -9.27 -25.05
CA ILE A 185 -10.81 -8.71 -26.10
C ILE A 185 -11.90 -7.83 -25.48
N LYS A 186 -12.74 -7.25 -26.33
CA LYS A 186 -13.90 -6.48 -25.91
C LYS A 186 -14.84 -7.35 -25.06
N CYS A 187 -15.05 -6.95 -23.81
CA CYS A 187 -15.80 -7.73 -22.83
C CYS A 187 -17.28 -7.82 -23.24
N PRO A 188 -17.87 -9.02 -23.41
CA PRO A 188 -19.28 -9.14 -23.82
C PRO A 188 -20.27 -8.71 -22.74
N ALA A 189 -19.83 -8.68 -21.47
CA ALA A 189 -20.64 -8.26 -20.32
C ALA A 189 -20.31 -6.83 -19.83
N GLY A 190 -19.49 -6.09 -20.55
CA GLY A 190 -19.17 -4.70 -20.22
C GLY A 190 -18.26 -4.46 -19.00
N LEU A 191 -17.89 -5.50 -18.26
CA LEU A 191 -17.22 -5.36 -16.97
C LEU A 191 -15.79 -4.79 -17.03
N THR A 192 -15.08 -4.97 -18.14
CA THR A 192 -13.65 -4.61 -18.20
C THR A 192 -13.27 -3.67 -19.34
N THR A 193 -13.84 -3.83 -20.51
CA THR A 193 -13.39 -3.12 -21.74
C THR A 193 -14.53 -2.60 -22.59
N ASN A 194 -15.74 -2.65 -22.12
CA ASN A 194 -16.93 -2.29 -22.90
C ASN A 194 -18.03 -1.73 -22.01
N PRO A 195 -17.76 -0.59 -21.32
CA PRO A 195 -18.62 -0.08 -20.24
C PRO A 195 -20.05 0.23 -20.71
N GLU A 196 -20.26 0.51 -21.99
CA GLU A 196 -21.57 0.75 -22.57
C GLU A 196 -22.52 -0.47 -22.55
N LEU A 197 -21.97 -1.67 -22.40
CA LEU A 197 -22.77 -2.91 -22.26
C LEU A 197 -22.94 -3.35 -20.80
N PHE A 198 -22.36 -2.59 -19.84
CA PHE A 198 -22.44 -2.98 -18.44
C PHE A 198 -23.84 -2.72 -17.89
N ASP A 199 -24.50 -3.79 -17.41
CA ASP A 199 -25.84 -3.76 -16.80
C ASP A 199 -25.82 -4.61 -15.50
N GLY A 200 -24.91 -4.31 -14.60
CA GLY A 200 -24.78 -5.04 -13.32
C GLY A 200 -25.69 -4.51 -12.23
N ASP A 201 -26.42 -5.41 -11.57
CA ASP A 201 -27.28 -5.07 -10.42
C ASP A 201 -26.52 -5.27 -9.09
N PRO A 202 -26.22 -4.19 -8.34
CA PRO A 202 -25.54 -4.30 -7.04
C PRO A 202 -26.34 -5.10 -6.00
N ARG A 203 -27.67 -5.20 -6.14
CA ARG A 203 -28.53 -6.00 -5.24
C ARG A 203 -28.22 -7.49 -5.39
N ALA A 204 -27.90 -7.96 -6.59
CA ALA A 204 -27.51 -9.36 -6.83
C ALA A 204 -26.24 -9.71 -6.04
N MET A 205 -25.26 -8.79 -5.99
CA MET A 205 -24.05 -8.95 -5.19
C MET A 205 -24.35 -8.95 -3.69
N ALA A 206 -25.18 -8.03 -3.23
CA ALA A 206 -25.58 -7.95 -1.83
C ALA A 206 -26.31 -9.23 -1.38
N GLN A 207 -27.26 -9.72 -2.18
CA GLN A 207 -28.00 -10.96 -1.89
C GLN A 207 -27.07 -12.18 -1.86
N TYR A 208 -26.12 -12.26 -2.80
CA TYR A 208 -25.14 -13.34 -2.82
C TYR A 208 -24.30 -13.37 -1.52
N LEU A 209 -23.81 -12.23 -1.06
CA LEU A 209 -23.01 -12.17 0.18
C LEU A 209 -23.87 -12.51 1.42
N LEU A 210 -25.15 -12.13 1.44
CA LEU A 210 -26.08 -12.54 2.49
C LEU A 210 -26.30 -14.07 2.49
N ASN A 211 -26.42 -14.69 1.32
CA ASN A 211 -26.54 -16.15 1.20
C ASN A 211 -25.28 -16.84 1.69
N VAL A 212 -24.08 -16.36 1.30
CA VAL A 212 -22.81 -16.90 1.81
C VAL A 212 -22.73 -16.78 3.35
N ALA A 213 -23.16 -15.65 3.91
CA ALA A 213 -23.19 -15.47 5.35
C ALA A 213 -24.18 -16.42 6.04
N HIS A 214 -25.30 -16.72 5.41
CA HIS A 214 -26.26 -17.71 5.90
C HIS A 214 -25.67 -19.11 5.92
N ASP A 215 -25.06 -19.57 4.79
CA ASP A 215 -24.36 -20.86 4.73
C ASP A 215 -23.30 -20.97 5.83
N VAL A 216 -22.50 -19.92 6.04
CA VAL A 216 -21.49 -19.89 7.11
C VAL A 216 -22.12 -20.11 8.47
N ARG A 217 -23.24 -19.44 8.77
CA ARG A 217 -23.93 -19.59 10.06
C ARG A 217 -24.46 -21.02 10.28
N GLU A 218 -25.03 -21.66 9.25
CA GLU A 218 -25.53 -23.04 9.31
C GLU A 218 -24.37 -24.01 9.59
N ILE A 219 -23.25 -23.90 8.85
CA ILE A 219 -22.08 -24.75 9.03
C ILE A 219 -21.47 -24.57 10.44
N LEU A 220 -21.35 -23.34 10.93
CA LEU A 220 -20.85 -23.06 12.27
C LEU A 220 -21.77 -23.67 13.34
N ALA A 221 -23.09 -23.61 13.16
CA ALA A 221 -24.05 -24.24 14.08
C ALA A 221 -23.89 -25.76 14.10
N ASP A 222 -23.73 -26.41 12.94
CA ASP A 222 -23.49 -27.85 12.85
C ASP A 222 -22.18 -28.27 13.53
N LEU A 223 -21.17 -27.40 13.49
CA LEU A 223 -19.87 -27.61 14.15
C LEU A 223 -19.89 -27.20 15.64
N ALA A 224 -21.02 -26.71 16.18
CA ALA A 224 -21.14 -26.18 17.52
C ALA A 224 -20.17 -25.03 17.82
N LEU A 225 -19.89 -24.16 16.82
CA LEU A 225 -19.06 -22.98 16.94
C LEU A 225 -19.90 -21.71 16.99
N GLY A 226 -19.58 -20.79 17.90
CA GLY A 226 -20.33 -19.54 18.08
C GLY A 226 -20.11 -18.49 17.00
N ASP A 227 -18.92 -18.48 16.41
CA ASP A 227 -18.53 -17.51 15.37
C ASP A 227 -17.31 -18.00 14.54
N LEU A 228 -16.95 -17.25 13.49
CA LEU A 228 -15.79 -17.56 12.66
C LEU A 228 -14.46 -17.46 13.43
N ARG A 229 -14.38 -16.64 14.47
CA ARG A 229 -13.18 -16.52 15.28
C ARG A 229 -12.94 -17.79 16.08
N ALA A 230 -14.00 -18.45 16.56
CA ALA A 230 -13.93 -19.75 17.22
C ALA A 230 -13.50 -20.86 16.26
N ALA A 231 -13.69 -20.69 14.94
CA ALA A 231 -13.24 -21.62 13.91
C ALA A 231 -11.75 -21.48 13.59
N ARG A 232 -11.12 -20.36 13.91
CA ARG A 232 -9.74 -20.03 13.50
C ARG A 232 -8.74 -21.10 13.95
N GLY A 233 -8.09 -21.75 12.96
CA GLY A 233 -7.05 -22.74 13.21
C GLY A 233 -7.55 -24.09 13.80
N ARG A 234 -8.88 -24.34 13.79
CA ARG A 234 -9.47 -25.60 14.25
C ARG A 234 -9.37 -26.68 13.17
N THR A 235 -8.14 -26.98 12.75
CA THR A 235 -7.85 -28.00 11.74
C THR A 235 -8.27 -29.41 12.18
N ASP A 236 -8.50 -29.64 13.48
CA ASP A 236 -9.07 -30.85 14.04
C ASP A 236 -10.50 -31.15 13.53
N LEU A 237 -11.20 -30.15 13.00
CA LEU A 237 -12.53 -30.29 12.39
C LEU A 237 -12.47 -30.58 10.87
N LEU A 238 -11.27 -30.64 10.29
CA LEU A 238 -11.08 -30.95 8.88
C LEU A 238 -10.66 -32.43 8.70
N VAL A 239 -11.25 -33.07 7.74
CA VAL A 239 -10.90 -34.45 7.33
C VAL A 239 -10.50 -34.42 5.86
N GLY A 240 -9.32 -34.98 5.56
CA GLY A 240 -8.89 -35.19 4.17
C GLY A 240 -9.83 -36.17 3.45
N ILE A 241 -10.27 -35.80 2.25
CA ILE A 241 -11.09 -36.68 1.42
C ILE A 241 -10.15 -37.53 0.58
N ASP A 242 -10.35 -38.88 0.60
CA ASP A 242 -9.68 -39.79 -0.29
C ASP A 242 -10.16 -39.56 -1.71
N HIS A 243 -9.35 -38.94 -2.52
CA HIS A 243 -9.62 -38.68 -3.92
C HIS A 243 -8.47 -39.25 -4.79
N PRO A 244 -8.75 -39.98 -5.89
CA PRO A 244 -7.71 -40.63 -6.70
C PRO A 244 -6.62 -39.72 -7.23
N ALA A 245 -6.88 -38.42 -7.35
CA ALA A 245 -5.89 -37.41 -7.74
C ALA A 245 -4.93 -37.03 -6.61
N ILE A 246 -5.27 -37.30 -5.36
CA ILE A 246 -4.53 -36.86 -4.15
C ILE A 246 -3.85 -38.05 -3.48
N VAL A 247 -4.53 -39.20 -3.42
CA VAL A 247 -4.03 -40.40 -2.75
C VAL A 247 -2.66 -40.81 -3.26
N GLY A 248 -1.68 -40.88 -2.34
CA GLY A 248 -0.30 -41.25 -2.67
C GLY A 248 0.50 -40.18 -3.43
N ARG A 249 -0.05 -38.97 -3.63
CA ARG A 249 0.62 -37.84 -4.33
C ARG A 249 0.78 -36.60 -3.47
N LEU A 250 -0.10 -36.38 -2.52
CA LEU A 250 -0.08 -35.24 -1.62
C LEU A 250 -0.29 -35.74 -0.20
N ASP A 251 0.67 -35.47 0.67
CA ASP A 251 0.51 -35.63 2.12
C ASP A 251 -0.20 -34.37 2.68
N THR A 252 -1.40 -34.55 3.18
CA THR A 252 -2.20 -33.47 3.77
C THR A 252 -1.99 -33.32 5.27
N ALA A 253 -1.29 -34.23 5.93
CA ALA A 253 -1.06 -34.18 7.37
C ALA A 253 -0.39 -32.88 7.84
N PRO A 254 0.62 -32.34 7.14
CA PRO A 254 1.21 -31.05 7.53
C PRO A 254 0.23 -29.86 7.46
N LEU A 255 -0.75 -29.89 6.53
CA LEU A 255 -1.76 -28.83 6.40
C LEU A 255 -2.74 -28.84 7.59
N LEU A 256 -3.01 -30.03 8.12
CA LEU A 256 -3.94 -30.26 9.20
C LEU A 256 -3.25 -30.25 10.58
N ALA A 257 -1.93 -30.11 10.62
CA ALA A 257 -1.19 -30.05 11.85
C ALA A 257 -1.63 -28.84 12.68
N ARG A 258 -2.06 -29.08 13.91
CA ARG A 258 -2.34 -28.02 14.86
C ARG A 258 -1.04 -27.52 15.46
N VAL A 259 -0.82 -26.23 15.42
CA VAL A 259 0.32 -25.57 16.05
C VAL A 259 -0.23 -24.75 17.20
N ASP A 260 0.07 -25.17 18.42
CA ASP A 260 -0.13 -24.35 19.61
C ASP A 260 0.97 -23.29 19.61
N GLY A 261 0.58 -22.00 19.60
CA GLY A 261 1.54 -20.92 19.51
C GLY A 261 2.52 -20.91 20.68
N GLU A 262 3.81 -20.76 20.42
CA GLU A 262 4.74 -20.37 21.47
C GLU A 262 4.36 -18.97 21.96
N VAL A 263 4.20 -18.82 23.28
CA VAL A 263 4.04 -17.52 23.89
C VAL A 263 5.42 -16.86 23.94
N ILE A 264 5.79 -16.18 22.85
CA ILE A 264 6.94 -15.29 22.85
C ILE A 264 6.50 -14.01 23.55
N THR A 265 7.07 -13.75 24.72
CA THR A 265 6.69 -12.63 25.58
C THR A 265 7.01 -11.27 24.98
N ASP A 266 7.91 -11.20 24.01
CA ASP A 266 8.28 -9.95 23.32
C ASP A 266 8.67 -10.24 21.85
N PRO A 267 7.71 -10.52 20.96
CA PRO A 267 8.00 -10.67 19.54
C PRO A 267 8.47 -9.34 18.96
N VAL A 268 9.57 -9.36 18.23
CA VAL A 268 10.03 -8.17 17.48
C VAL A 268 8.97 -7.78 16.46
N TYR A 269 8.40 -6.61 16.66
CA TYR A 269 7.39 -6.02 15.79
C TYR A 269 7.68 -4.54 15.62
N LEU A 270 7.75 -4.08 14.37
CA LEU A 270 8.03 -2.67 14.09
C LEU A 270 6.73 -1.87 14.14
N GLU A 271 6.65 -0.95 15.08
CA GLU A 271 5.59 0.05 15.12
C GLU A 271 6.03 1.31 14.37
N ALA A 272 5.10 1.94 13.67
CA ALA A 272 5.36 3.21 13.01
C ALA A 272 5.31 4.34 14.04
N ASP A 273 6.35 5.19 14.05
CA ASP A 273 6.44 6.37 14.91
C ASP A 273 6.43 7.63 14.03
N PHE A 274 5.40 8.45 14.20
CA PHE A 274 5.20 9.73 13.53
C PHE A 274 5.10 10.90 14.52
N SER A 275 5.63 10.75 15.73
CA SER A 275 5.55 11.76 16.79
C SER A 275 6.13 13.12 16.37
N VAL A 276 7.14 13.13 15.51
CA VAL A 276 7.71 14.37 14.92
C VAL A 276 6.66 15.05 14.05
N ASP A 277 6.03 14.32 13.13
CA ASP A 277 5.02 14.86 12.22
C ASP A 277 3.75 15.33 12.97
N ASP A 278 3.33 14.62 14.02
CA ASP A 278 2.21 15.03 14.87
C ASP A 278 2.50 16.37 15.57
N SER A 279 3.73 16.57 16.07
CA SER A 279 4.16 17.84 16.65
C SER A 279 4.22 18.97 15.62
N LEU A 280 4.70 18.68 14.40
CA LEU A 280 4.74 19.65 13.30
C LEU A 280 3.33 20.05 12.87
N LEU A 281 2.41 19.08 12.76
CA LEU A 281 1.01 19.35 12.40
C LEU A 281 0.33 20.28 13.41
N THR A 282 0.58 20.08 14.71
CA THR A 282 0.04 20.95 15.76
C THR A 282 0.49 22.39 15.54
N GLN A 283 1.78 22.63 15.33
CA GLN A 283 2.34 23.96 15.09
C GLN A 283 1.77 24.63 13.83
N VAL A 284 1.60 23.84 12.75
CA VAL A 284 1.01 24.31 11.49
C VAL A 284 -0.45 24.72 11.69
N ARG A 285 -1.25 23.88 12.37
CA ARG A 285 -2.68 24.18 12.64
C ARG A 285 -2.85 25.43 13.46
N GLU A 286 -2.17 25.52 14.59
CA GLU A 286 -2.23 26.68 15.49
C GLU A 286 -1.84 27.98 14.77
N SER A 287 -0.83 27.96 13.91
CA SER A 287 -0.33 29.16 13.23
C SER A 287 -1.13 29.55 12.00
N LEU A 288 -1.35 28.62 11.05
CA LEU A 288 -1.96 28.96 9.77
C LEU A 288 -3.49 28.96 9.83
N PHE A 289 -4.09 27.99 10.52
CA PHE A 289 -5.55 27.81 10.48
C PHE A 289 -6.25 28.47 11.66
N ASP A 290 -5.67 28.42 12.86
CA ASP A 290 -6.30 29.01 14.04
C ASP A 290 -5.94 30.51 14.21
N ALA A 291 -4.69 30.88 13.99
CA ALA A 291 -4.23 32.28 14.12
C ALA A 291 -4.25 33.06 12.79
N GLY A 292 -4.49 32.41 11.64
CA GLY A 292 -4.56 33.06 10.32
C GLY A 292 -3.24 33.66 9.84
N ALA A 293 -2.10 33.09 10.24
CA ALA A 293 -0.79 33.56 9.79
C ALA A 293 -0.57 33.25 8.29
N THR A 294 0.23 34.08 7.63
CA THR A 294 0.57 33.90 6.20
C THR A 294 1.70 32.89 5.97
N SER A 295 2.45 32.55 7.02
CA SER A 295 3.49 31.53 6.98
C SER A 295 3.83 31.07 8.40
N VAL A 296 4.44 29.90 8.51
CA VAL A 296 4.97 29.37 9.76
C VAL A 296 6.36 28.79 9.54
N VAL A 297 7.25 29.07 10.49
CA VAL A 297 8.53 28.35 10.62
C VAL A 297 8.42 27.52 11.90
N THR A 298 8.43 26.21 11.75
CA THR A 298 8.29 25.32 12.91
C THR A 298 9.54 25.33 13.79
N THR A 299 9.39 24.81 15.00
CA THR A 299 10.53 24.70 15.93
C THR A 299 11.60 23.79 15.32
N PRO A 300 12.89 24.23 15.29
CA PRO A 300 13.97 23.40 14.76
C PRO A 300 14.09 22.08 15.50
N THR A 301 14.12 20.98 14.74
CA THR A 301 14.14 19.61 15.27
C THR A 301 15.43 18.89 14.91
N ILE A 302 16.04 18.21 15.87
CA ILE A 302 17.21 17.36 15.63
C ILE A 302 16.72 15.95 15.33
N LEU A 303 17.10 15.42 14.16
CA LEU A 303 16.71 14.10 13.69
C LEU A 303 17.84 13.09 13.85
N GLY A 304 17.45 11.88 14.23
CA GLY A 304 18.30 10.69 14.14
C GLY A 304 17.84 9.75 13.05
N ASN A 305 18.65 8.73 12.75
CA ASN A 305 18.37 7.73 11.72
C ASN A 305 17.08 6.90 11.99
N ARG A 306 16.55 6.95 13.20
CA ARG A 306 15.27 6.30 13.57
C ARG A 306 14.04 7.13 13.15
N ASN A 307 14.20 8.43 12.93
CA ASN A 307 13.12 9.31 12.48
C ASN A 307 12.93 9.13 10.98
N LYS A 308 12.11 8.16 10.60
CA LYS A 308 11.81 7.80 9.22
C LYS A 308 10.62 8.59 8.69
N SER A 309 10.57 8.81 7.40
CA SER A 309 9.44 9.42 6.68
C SER A 309 8.98 10.76 7.25
N VAL A 310 9.90 11.53 7.86
CA VAL A 310 9.58 12.84 8.43
C VAL A 310 9.07 13.78 7.34
N GLY A 311 7.95 14.44 7.60
CA GLY A 311 7.22 15.26 6.66
C GLY A 311 6.15 14.51 5.85
N ALA A 312 6.18 13.17 5.83
CA ALA A 312 5.25 12.36 5.05
C ALA A 312 3.82 12.39 5.62
N GLN A 313 3.66 12.10 6.90
CA GLN A 313 2.37 12.15 7.56
C GLN A 313 1.84 13.58 7.63
N LEU A 314 2.71 14.56 7.92
CA LEU A 314 2.35 15.97 7.91
C LEU A 314 1.74 16.38 6.55
N ALA A 315 2.37 16.01 5.43
CA ALA A 315 1.87 16.32 4.09
C ALA A 315 0.48 15.72 3.85
N VAL A 316 0.28 14.45 4.21
CA VAL A 316 -1.03 13.78 4.07
C VAL A 316 -2.08 14.42 4.98
N ASP A 317 -1.73 14.76 6.20
CA ASP A 317 -2.68 15.35 7.15
C ASP A 317 -3.07 16.79 6.75
N ILE A 318 -2.14 17.59 6.21
CA ILE A 318 -2.47 18.91 5.64
C ILE A 318 -3.44 18.75 4.47
N GLU A 319 -3.20 17.81 3.55
CA GLU A 319 -4.11 17.53 2.45
C GLU A 319 -5.51 17.12 2.93
N ARG A 320 -5.59 16.35 4.00
CA ARG A 320 -6.86 15.99 4.63
C ARG A 320 -7.57 17.17 5.25
N VAL A 321 -6.85 17.99 6.00
CA VAL A 321 -7.42 19.20 6.61
C VAL A 321 -8.00 20.10 5.52
N LEU A 322 -7.26 20.32 4.43
CA LEU A 322 -7.67 21.20 3.35
C LEU A 322 -8.86 20.67 2.54
N ASN A 323 -8.89 19.36 2.23
CA ASN A 323 -9.80 18.83 1.20
C ASN A 323 -10.82 17.82 1.72
N HIS A 324 -10.71 17.36 2.98
CA HIS A 324 -11.61 16.34 3.55
C HIS A 324 -12.28 16.77 4.85
N THR A 325 -12.11 18.01 5.29
CA THR A 325 -12.91 18.58 6.39
C THR A 325 -14.34 18.77 5.89
N ALA A 326 -15.30 18.28 6.64
CA ALA A 326 -16.71 18.37 6.25
C ALA A 326 -17.14 19.84 6.15
N PRO A 327 -18.00 20.23 5.18
CA PRO A 327 -18.43 21.62 5.00
C PRO A 327 -19.16 22.22 6.20
N ASP A 328 -19.76 21.36 7.03
CA ASP A 328 -20.48 21.70 8.27
C ASP A 328 -19.57 21.69 9.52
N ASP A 329 -18.30 21.31 9.37
CA ASP A 329 -17.30 21.41 10.43
C ASP A 329 -16.89 22.88 10.59
N PRO A 330 -16.95 23.47 11.81
CA PRO A 330 -16.47 24.84 12.06
C PRO A 330 -15.03 25.12 11.59
N ALA A 331 -14.18 24.10 11.57
CA ALA A 331 -12.82 24.19 11.06
C ALA A 331 -12.79 24.49 9.54
N SER A 332 -13.82 24.17 8.77
CA SER A 332 -13.89 24.46 7.33
C SER A 332 -13.89 25.95 7.05
N GLU A 333 -14.60 26.76 7.84
CA GLU A 333 -14.67 28.21 7.70
C GLU A 333 -13.28 28.85 7.94
N HIS A 334 -12.54 28.37 8.94
CA HIS A 334 -11.18 28.85 9.22
C HIS A 334 -10.22 28.52 8.08
N ILE A 335 -10.37 27.35 7.44
CA ILE A 335 -9.54 26.94 6.31
C ILE A 335 -9.81 27.85 5.09
N ASP A 336 -11.07 28.15 4.80
CA ASP A 336 -11.46 28.98 3.66
C ASP A 336 -11.04 30.45 3.81
N LEU A 337 -10.91 30.93 5.05
CA LEU A 337 -10.46 32.30 5.36
C LEU A 337 -8.93 32.40 5.52
N ALA A 338 -8.21 31.30 5.55
CA ALA A 338 -6.77 31.32 5.72
C ALA A 338 -6.08 31.93 4.48
N PRO A 339 -5.28 32.98 4.65
CA PRO A 339 -4.70 33.74 3.53
C PRO A 339 -3.67 32.93 2.70
N THR A 340 -3.25 31.80 3.20
CA THR A 340 -2.29 30.87 2.57
C THR A 340 -2.95 29.77 1.75
N VAL A 341 -4.27 29.64 1.80
CA VAL A 341 -5.01 28.60 1.09
C VAL A 341 -5.47 29.12 -0.27
N TYR A 342 -5.09 28.40 -1.32
CA TYR A 342 -5.50 28.65 -2.70
C TYR A 342 -6.39 27.49 -3.18
N VAL A 343 -7.21 27.78 -4.17
CA VAL A 343 -8.11 26.79 -4.81
C VAL A 343 -7.74 26.69 -6.28
N ASP A 344 -7.54 25.47 -6.79
CA ASP A 344 -7.28 25.24 -8.20
C ASP A 344 -8.59 25.17 -9.02
N GLU A 345 -8.45 25.05 -10.35
CA GLU A 345 -9.58 24.96 -11.29
C GLU A 345 -10.52 23.76 -11.04
N ARG A 346 -10.05 22.75 -10.30
CA ARG A 346 -10.81 21.54 -9.93
C ARG A 346 -11.43 21.62 -8.54
N GLY A 347 -11.22 22.76 -7.85
CA GLY A 347 -11.72 22.96 -6.50
C GLY A 347 -10.87 22.33 -5.39
N ARG A 348 -9.66 21.82 -5.71
CA ARG A 348 -8.72 21.34 -4.69
C ARG A 348 -8.07 22.52 -3.99
N ARG A 349 -8.08 22.51 -2.68
CA ARG A 349 -7.37 23.46 -1.83
C ARG A 349 -5.92 23.04 -1.66
N TYR A 350 -5.00 23.99 -1.69
CA TYR A 350 -3.57 23.80 -1.48
C TYR A 350 -2.93 25.02 -0.82
N LEU A 351 -1.78 24.83 -0.16
CA LEU A 351 -1.05 25.91 0.50
C LEU A 351 -0.19 26.68 -0.51
N ALA A 352 -0.08 28.00 -0.29
CA ALA A 352 0.85 28.84 -1.02
C ALA A 352 2.30 28.33 -0.92
N PRO A 353 3.14 28.53 -1.92
CA PRO A 353 4.54 28.10 -1.87
C PRO A 353 5.26 28.64 -0.64
N ASP A 354 6.06 27.78 0.01
CA ASP A 354 6.89 28.10 1.18
C ASP A 354 6.08 28.64 2.40
N SER A 355 4.77 28.35 2.49
CA SER A 355 3.95 28.73 3.66
C SER A 355 4.38 28.04 4.95
N VAL A 356 4.89 26.82 4.85
CA VAL A 356 5.37 26.03 5.98
C VAL A 356 6.83 25.72 5.78
N THR A 357 7.69 26.29 6.62
CA THR A 357 9.14 25.96 6.64
C THR A 357 9.47 25.10 7.84
N ILE A 358 10.10 23.95 7.60
CA ILE A 358 10.42 22.93 8.60
C ILE A 358 11.95 22.81 8.70
N PRO A 359 12.60 23.54 9.63
CA PRO A 359 14.03 23.42 9.87
C PRO A 359 14.35 22.17 10.67
N THR A 360 15.23 21.32 10.15
CA THR A 360 15.72 20.11 10.81
C THR A 360 17.23 20.00 10.72
N SER A 361 17.84 19.18 11.57
CA SER A 361 19.28 18.94 11.54
C SER A 361 19.63 17.52 11.98
N GLY A 362 20.87 17.08 11.74
CA GLY A 362 21.37 15.78 12.16
C GLY A 362 21.44 14.75 11.05
N SER A 363 20.96 13.53 11.30
CA SER A 363 20.96 12.43 10.31
C SER A 363 19.56 11.89 10.14
N ALA A 364 18.82 12.41 9.17
CA ALA A 364 17.46 11.97 8.91
C ALA A 364 17.43 10.51 8.41
N GLY A 365 16.40 9.77 8.83
CA GLY A 365 16.17 8.40 8.41
C GLY A 365 15.72 8.27 6.96
N LEU A 366 15.25 7.08 6.59
CA LEU A 366 14.71 6.78 5.25
C LEU A 366 13.48 7.63 4.92
N SER A 367 13.27 7.92 3.63
CA SER A 367 12.08 8.61 3.11
C SER A 367 11.83 10.01 3.68
N TYR A 368 12.87 10.77 4.04
CA TYR A 368 12.73 12.16 4.48
C TYR A 368 12.05 13.00 3.40
N GLY A 369 10.97 13.70 3.74
CA GLY A 369 10.17 14.50 2.81
C GLY A 369 9.36 13.69 1.81
N ALA A 370 9.15 12.38 2.05
CA ALA A 370 8.26 11.58 1.21
C ALA A 370 6.85 12.20 1.20
N PHE A 371 6.15 12.06 0.05
CA PHE A 371 4.81 12.62 -0.20
C PHE A 371 4.69 14.14 -0.03
N CYS A 372 5.80 14.86 0.12
CA CYS A 372 5.78 16.32 0.24
C CYS A 372 4.89 16.94 -0.84
N ASN A 373 4.06 17.90 -0.45
CA ASN A 373 3.08 18.56 -1.30
C ASN A 373 3.20 20.09 -1.25
N ASP A 374 2.30 20.78 -1.94
CA ASP A 374 2.33 22.24 -2.08
C ASP A 374 2.37 22.95 -0.72
N GLY A 375 3.16 24.00 -0.65
CA GLY A 375 3.32 24.86 0.52
C GLY A 375 4.37 24.41 1.53
N LEU A 376 4.81 23.15 1.49
CA LEU A 376 5.81 22.63 2.42
C LEU A 376 7.24 22.87 1.92
N ARG A 377 8.10 23.31 2.84
CA ARG A 377 9.53 23.46 2.63
C ARG A 377 10.30 22.83 3.79
N LEU A 378 10.92 21.69 3.53
CA LEU A 378 11.78 20.99 4.48
C LEU A 378 13.23 21.44 4.29
N GLU A 379 13.84 21.98 5.34
CA GLU A 379 15.24 22.43 5.33
C GLU A 379 16.06 21.61 6.33
N HIS A 380 16.90 20.73 5.82
CA HIS A 380 17.75 19.85 6.62
C HIS A 380 19.22 20.26 6.58
N THR A 381 19.83 20.41 7.74
CA THR A 381 21.29 20.61 7.88
C THR A 381 21.91 19.32 8.41
N GLY A 382 22.55 18.56 7.54
CA GLY A 382 23.09 17.25 7.89
C GLY A 382 23.05 16.26 6.73
N THR A 383 22.78 15.00 7.05
CA THR A 383 22.67 13.92 6.07
C THR A 383 21.28 13.30 6.09
N CYS A 384 20.81 12.85 4.93
CA CYS A 384 19.58 12.08 4.80
C CYS A 384 19.89 10.69 4.25
N ASN A 385 19.17 9.71 4.72
CA ASN A 385 19.25 8.35 4.21
C ASN A 385 18.53 8.23 2.84
N ASP A 386 18.25 7.03 2.35
CA ASP A 386 17.65 6.75 1.05
C ASP A 386 16.21 7.27 0.93
N GLY A 387 15.75 7.50 -0.30
CA GLY A 387 14.34 7.82 -0.60
C GLY A 387 13.91 9.26 -0.28
N VAL A 388 14.83 10.21 -0.21
CA VAL A 388 14.48 11.63 0.01
C VAL A 388 13.50 12.13 -1.05
N GLY A 389 12.38 12.73 -0.61
CA GLY A 389 11.35 13.24 -1.51
C GLY A 389 10.60 12.15 -2.30
N LYS A 390 10.62 10.90 -1.84
CA LYS A 390 9.89 9.80 -2.47
C LYS A 390 8.43 10.18 -2.71
N SER A 391 7.95 10.04 -3.96
CA SER A 391 6.58 10.34 -4.38
C SER A 391 6.08 11.74 -4.00
N MET A 392 6.98 12.73 -3.86
CA MET A 392 6.56 14.10 -3.63
C MET A 392 5.81 14.64 -4.85
N SER A 393 4.77 15.43 -4.61
CA SER A 393 3.93 16.02 -5.66
C SER A 393 4.01 17.54 -5.71
N GLY A 394 4.66 18.17 -4.75
CA GLY A 394 4.83 19.61 -4.62
C GLY A 394 5.84 19.94 -3.52
N GLY A 395 5.98 21.22 -3.18
CA GLY A 395 6.85 21.69 -2.12
C GLY A 395 8.34 21.67 -2.46
N ALA A 396 9.18 21.70 -1.41
CA ALA A 396 10.63 21.73 -1.55
C ALA A 396 11.34 20.96 -0.43
N VAL A 397 12.38 20.22 -0.78
CA VAL A 397 13.33 19.61 0.19
C VAL A 397 14.72 20.16 -0.08
N VAL A 398 15.34 20.73 0.95
CA VAL A 398 16.67 21.35 0.88
C VAL A 398 17.58 20.66 1.87
N VAL A 399 18.68 20.09 1.42
CA VAL A 399 19.69 19.44 2.28
C VAL A 399 21.00 20.20 2.21
N ARG A 400 21.55 20.61 3.38
CA ARG A 400 22.78 21.41 3.49
C ARG A 400 23.84 20.68 4.31
N SER A 401 25.10 20.86 3.95
CA SER A 401 26.22 20.39 4.76
C SER A 401 26.29 21.15 6.11
N PRO A 402 26.55 20.47 7.22
CA PRO A 402 26.61 21.11 8.55
C PRO A 402 27.83 22.03 8.75
N GLY A 403 28.83 21.97 7.91
CA GLY A 403 30.09 22.70 8.12
C GLY A 403 30.35 23.89 7.19
N GLY A 404 29.39 24.27 6.32
CA GLY A 404 29.64 25.34 5.33
C GLY A 404 30.85 25.09 4.41
N GLY A 405 31.38 23.88 4.39
CA GLY A 405 32.55 23.48 3.62
C GLY A 405 32.34 23.59 2.11
N SER A 406 33.40 23.98 1.40
CA SER A 406 33.42 24.04 -0.05
C SER A 406 33.15 22.67 -0.66
N PRO A 407 32.32 22.57 -1.72
CA PRO A 407 32.16 21.31 -2.48
C PRO A 407 33.48 20.75 -3.05
N ALA A 408 34.54 21.54 -3.06
CA ALA A 408 35.86 21.17 -3.59
C ALA A 408 36.67 20.23 -2.68
N GLU A 409 36.30 20.09 -1.40
CA GLU A 409 37.05 19.24 -0.46
C GLU A 409 36.53 17.81 -0.30
N GLY A 410 35.87 17.32 -1.29
CA GLY A 410 35.75 15.87 -1.53
C GLY A 410 34.53 15.19 -0.97
N GLY A 411 33.69 14.76 -1.85
CA GLY A 411 33.06 13.45 -1.78
C GLY A 411 32.04 13.16 -0.67
N ASN A 412 31.58 14.10 0.10
CA ASN A 412 30.55 13.83 1.09
C ASN A 412 29.17 13.66 0.42
N VAL A 413 28.62 12.46 0.53
CA VAL A 413 27.24 12.18 0.11
C VAL A 413 26.30 12.69 1.21
N LEU A 414 25.47 13.68 0.91
CA LEU A 414 24.49 14.23 1.85
C LEU A 414 23.14 13.51 1.78
N VAL A 415 22.84 12.88 0.67
CA VAL A 415 21.56 12.22 0.37
C VAL A 415 21.85 10.82 -0.13
N GLY A 416 21.11 9.83 0.37
CA GLY A 416 21.22 8.44 -0.05
C GLY A 416 20.66 8.18 -1.44
N ASN A 417 20.42 6.90 -1.76
CA ASN A 417 19.98 6.43 -3.08
C ASN A 417 18.51 6.77 -3.36
N PHE A 418 18.09 6.56 -4.63
CA PHE A 418 16.72 6.72 -5.18
C PHE A 418 15.95 7.94 -4.63
N ALA A 419 16.63 9.06 -4.43
CA ALA A 419 15.95 10.33 -4.16
C ALA A 419 14.95 10.63 -5.27
N LEU A 420 13.77 11.18 -4.90
CA LEU A 420 12.65 11.50 -5.81
C LEU A 420 12.01 10.29 -6.51
N PHE A 421 12.22 9.07 -6.05
CA PHE A 421 11.55 7.91 -6.64
C PHE A 421 10.03 8.12 -6.67
N GLY A 422 9.41 8.00 -7.86
CA GLY A 422 7.97 8.24 -8.05
C GLY A 422 7.51 9.70 -8.04
N ALA A 423 8.43 10.67 -7.91
CA ALA A 423 8.11 12.09 -8.08
C ALA A 423 8.01 12.46 -9.59
N PRO A 424 7.25 13.52 -9.97
CA PRO A 424 7.21 13.99 -11.35
C PRO A 424 8.60 14.35 -11.88
N VAL A 425 8.83 14.09 -13.18
CA VAL A 425 10.17 14.20 -13.83
C VAL A 425 10.83 15.57 -13.69
N ASP A 426 10.03 16.64 -13.61
CA ASP A 426 10.51 18.01 -13.50
C ASP A 426 10.83 18.46 -12.05
N ALA A 427 10.73 17.52 -11.10
CA ALA A 427 10.95 17.81 -9.69
C ALA A 427 12.41 18.14 -9.32
N CYS A 428 13.37 17.79 -10.16
CA CYS A 428 14.79 17.97 -9.87
C CYS A 428 15.36 19.23 -10.51
N SER A 429 15.52 20.32 -9.76
CA SER A 429 16.40 21.42 -10.14
C SER A 429 17.65 21.42 -9.24
N SER A 430 18.72 20.77 -9.66
CA SER A 430 20.03 20.91 -9.03
C SER A 430 20.64 22.25 -9.44
N LYS A 431 20.50 23.30 -8.64
CA LYS A 431 21.31 24.52 -8.80
C LYS A 431 22.58 24.36 -7.97
N VAL A 432 23.60 23.76 -8.56
CA VAL A 432 24.96 23.89 -8.08
C VAL A 432 25.46 25.28 -8.51
N LYS A 433 25.54 26.25 -7.60
CA LYS A 433 26.29 27.47 -7.83
C LYS A 433 27.72 27.28 -7.36
N PRO A 434 28.74 27.65 -8.18
CA PRO A 434 30.16 27.33 -7.87
C PRO A 434 30.79 28.15 -6.73
N GLU A 435 30.14 29.16 -6.17
CA GLU A 435 30.81 30.15 -5.35
C GLU A 435 30.39 30.29 -3.87
N THR A 436 29.39 29.53 -3.41
CA THR A 436 29.05 29.47 -1.99
C THR A 436 28.47 28.12 -1.69
N ALA A 437 28.74 27.53 -0.51
CA ALA A 437 28.22 26.26 -0.03
C ALA A 437 26.78 26.04 -0.49
N SER A 438 26.61 25.29 -1.57
CA SER A 438 25.33 25.20 -2.25
C SER A 438 24.50 24.08 -1.65
N PRO A 439 23.29 24.35 -1.14
CA PRO A 439 22.34 23.31 -0.72
C PRO A 439 21.88 22.53 -1.95
N TYR A 440 21.78 21.21 -1.84
CA TYR A 440 20.96 20.43 -2.76
C TYR A 440 19.51 20.77 -2.49
N ALA A 441 18.88 21.51 -3.40
CA ALA A 441 17.46 21.82 -3.30
C ALA A 441 16.70 21.02 -4.34
N ILE A 442 15.73 20.28 -3.87
CA ILE A 442 14.79 19.52 -4.69
C ILE A 442 13.45 20.24 -4.60
N ARG A 443 12.93 20.72 -5.72
CA ARG A 443 11.67 21.47 -5.75
C ARG A 443 10.78 21.00 -6.91
N VAL A 444 9.50 20.77 -6.59
CA VAL A 444 8.44 20.56 -7.58
C VAL A 444 7.72 21.89 -7.80
N PRO A 445 7.70 22.45 -9.03
CA PRO A 445 6.96 23.68 -9.30
C PRO A 445 5.45 23.52 -9.10
N PRO A 446 4.73 24.49 -8.54
CA PRO A 446 3.30 24.41 -8.26
C PRO A 446 2.41 24.14 -9.48
N GLN A 447 2.84 24.56 -10.65
CA GLN A 447 2.11 24.36 -11.92
C GLN A 447 2.15 22.91 -12.43
N TRP A 448 3.02 22.06 -11.89
CA TRP A 448 3.21 20.67 -12.30
C TRP A 448 2.55 19.66 -11.38
N SER A 449 2.12 20.06 -10.19
CA SER A 449 1.20 19.26 -9.37
C SER A 449 -0.13 18.96 -10.10
N ARG A 450 -0.36 19.61 -11.25
CA ARG A 450 -1.53 19.45 -12.13
C ARG A 450 -1.36 18.44 -13.25
N ALA A 451 -0.14 18.10 -13.61
CA ALA A 451 0.12 17.09 -14.64
C ALA A 451 0.14 15.72 -13.96
N SER A 452 -0.96 14.99 -14.13
CA SER A 452 -1.09 13.55 -13.89
C SER A 452 0.25 12.81 -13.70
N ALA A 453 0.31 11.93 -12.73
CA ALA A 453 1.33 10.88 -12.57
C ALA A 453 1.50 10.06 -13.87
N SER A 454 2.10 10.59 -14.89
CA SER A 454 2.10 10.03 -16.24
C SER A 454 3.44 10.07 -16.97
N SER A 455 4.54 9.91 -16.27
CA SER A 455 5.77 9.48 -16.96
C SER A 455 6.79 8.91 -15.97
N VAL A 456 6.61 7.65 -15.60
CA VAL A 456 7.77 6.82 -15.25
C VAL A 456 8.39 6.41 -16.57
N VAL A 457 9.38 7.15 -17.04
CA VAL A 457 10.26 6.69 -18.10
C VAL A 457 11.25 5.73 -17.47
N ASN A 458 11.14 4.45 -17.84
CA ASN A 458 12.19 3.48 -17.64
C ASN A 458 13.43 3.91 -18.43
N THR A 459 14.52 4.16 -17.76
CA THR A 459 15.89 3.92 -18.26
C THR A 459 16.55 2.90 -17.37
#